data_936b13274ec472c04f2354311a082170
#
_entry.id   936b13274ec472c04f2354311a082170
#
_cell.length_a   1.000
_cell.length_b   1.000
_cell.length_c   1.000
_cell.angle_alpha   90.00
_cell.angle_beta   90.00
_cell.angle_gamma   90.00
#
_symmetry.space_group_name_H-M   'P 1'
#
loop_
_entity.id
_entity.type
_entity.pdbx_description
1 polymer ?
#
loop_
_entity_poly.entity_id
_entity_poly.type
_entity_poly.pdbx_seq_one_letter_code
_entity_poly.pdbx_strand_id
1 'polypeptide(L)'
;MKRSIAGVIAALGCAAGAGLMTAAPSQADDIGYLINVTLRPGYNFANAQAALDYGNGLCDRISQKTSYADLASSIRSDFNTTDEFQISYLLSQATQELCPAQIWQLRQSAAGYRVPA
;
A
#
# COMPACT_ATOMS: atom_id res chain seq x y z
N MET A 1 8.42 -37.67 36.35
CA MET A 1 7.96 -37.91 35.04
C MET A 1 6.80 -37.09 34.62
N LYS A 2 5.85 -36.90 35.44
CA LYS A 2 4.72 -36.12 34.97
C LYS A 2 5.03 -34.68 34.86
N ARG A 3 6.02 -34.19 35.49
CA ARG A 3 6.29 -32.77 35.42
C ARG A 3 6.80 -32.34 34.04
N SER A 4 7.34 -33.23 33.30
CA SER A 4 7.84 -32.86 31.98
C SER A 4 6.74 -32.39 31.06
N ILE A 5 5.55 -32.79 31.32
CA ILE A 5 4.42 -32.44 30.49
C ILE A 5 4.16 -30.96 30.47
N ALA A 6 4.32 -30.32 31.60
CA ALA A 6 4.04 -28.91 31.71
C ALA A 6 4.97 -28.08 30.82
N GLY A 7 6.22 -28.49 30.73
CA GLY A 7 7.16 -27.75 29.91
C GLY A 7 6.81 -27.78 28.45
N VAL A 8 6.26 -28.88 28.01
CA VAL A 8 5.91 -29.01 26.62
C VAL A 8 4.82 -28.01 26.22
N ILE A 9 3.88 -27.80 27.07
CA ILE A 9 2.79 -26.92 26.79
C ILE A 9 3.26 -25.50 26.58
N ALA A 10 4.21 -25.07 27.41
CA ALA A 10 4.73 -23.72 27.28
C ALA A 10 5.39 -23.49 25.91
N ALA A 11 6.09 -24.50 25.46
CA ALA A 11 6.74 -24.35 24.13
C ALA A 11 5.76 -24.14 23.02
N LEU A 12 4.64 -24.82 23.08
CA LEU A 12 3.63 -24.68 22.04
C LEU A 12 3.07 -23.26 22.00
N GLY A 13 2.87 -22.67 23.16
CA GLY A 13 2.37 -21.32 23.20
C GLY A 13 3.31 -20.34 22.54
N CYS A 14 4.59 -20.51 22.74
CA CYS A 14 5.55 -19.61 22.11
C CYS A 14 5.55 -19.75 20.61
N ALA A 15 5.43 -20.97 20.11
CA ALA A 15 5.43 -21.17 18.67
C ALA A 15 4.23 -20.50 18.04
N ALA A 16 3.10 -20.54 18.66
CA ALA A 16 1.91 -19.89 18.15
C ALA A 16 2.12 -18.39 18.09
N GLY A 17 2.74 -17.81 19.11
CA GLY A 17 3.02 -16.39 19.08
C GLY A 17 3.93 -16.00 17.95
N ALA A 18 4.95 -16.80 17.68
CA ALA A 18 5.85 -16.50 16.59
C ALA A 18 5.13 -16.48 15.24
N GLY A 19 4.18 -17.40 15.05
CA GLY A 19 3.41 -17.44 13.83
C GLY A 19 2.63 -16.17 13.58
N LEU A 20 2.14 -15.54 14.62
CA LEU A 20 1.37 -14.32 14.47
C LEU A 20 2.20 -13.16 13.96
N MET A 21 3.50 -13.18 14.21
CA MET A 21 4.37 -12.10 13.78
C MET A 21 4.47 -11.98 12.27
N THR A 22 4.12 -13.02 11.56
CA THR A 22 4.21 -13.03 10.11
C THR A 22 2.88 -12.80 9.46
N ALA A 23 1.91 -12.34 10.24
CA ALA A 23 0.59 -12.09 9.70
C ALA A 23 0.63 -11.07 8.57
N ALA A 24 -0.36 -11.12 7.73
CA ALA A 24 -0.50 -10.20 6.63
C ALA A 24 -0.54 -8.75 7.11
N PRO A 25 -0.41 -7.80 6.18
CA PRO A 25 -0.48 -6.38 6.51
C PRO A 25 -1.68 -6.08 7.39
N SER A 26 -1.52 -5.18 8.31
CA SER A 26 -2.56 -4.87 9.24
C SER A 26 -3.68 -4.11 8.56
N GLN A 27 -4.89 -4.27 9.06
CA GLN A 27 -6.02 -3.49 8.57
C GLN A 27 -5.83 -2.01 8.83
N ALA A 28 -4.99 -1.65 9.78
CA ALA A 28 -4.70 -0.26 10.06
C ALA A 28 -4.11 0.45 8.85
N ASP A 29 -3.29 -0.24 8.07
CA ASP A 29 -2.70 0.35 6.87
C ASP A 29 -3.77 0.60 5.81
N ASP A 30 -4.67 -0.36 5.64
CA ASP A 30 -5.79 -0.19 4.73
C ASP A 30 -6.69 0.97 5.17
N ILE A 31 -6.93 1.07 6.45
CA ILE A 31 -7.78 2.13 7.00
C ILE A 31 -7.12 3.49 6.79
N GLY A 32 -5.81 3.58 7.04
CA GLY A 32 -5.09 4.83 6.82
C GLY A 32 -5.19 5.28 5.37
N TYR A 33 -4.97 4.38 4.46
CA TYR A 33 -5.11 4.69 3.04
C TYR A 33 -6.53 5.15 2.71
N LEU A 34 -7.52 4.40 3.17
CA LEU A 34 -8.92 4.72 2.88
C LEU A 34 -9.33 6.09 3.40
N ILE A 35 -8.96 6.39 4.64
CA ILE A 35 -9.29 7.69 5.21
C ILE A 35 -8.69 8.80 4.37
N ASN A 36 -7.41 8.68 4.05
CA ASN A 36 -6.70 9.75 3.36
C ASN A 36 -7.22 10.00 1.96
N VAL A 37 -7.52 8.95 1.21
CA VAL A 37 -8.00 9.13 -0.16
C VAL A 37 -9.49 9.45 -0.21
N THR A 38 -10.25 9.07 0.81
CA THR A 38 -11.68 9.36 0.85
C THR A 38 -11.95 10.81 1.25
N LEU A 39 -11.19 11.33 2.21
CA LEU A 39 -11.36 12.70 2.67
C LEU A 39 -10.94 13.71 1.61
N ARG A 40 -10.05 13.32 0.73
CA ARG A 40 -9.58 14.22 -0.30
C ARG A 40 -10.55 14.17 -1.48
N PRO A 41 -11.08 15.32 -1.93
CA PRO A 41 -12.00 15.32 -3.07
C PRO A 41 -11.27 15.00 -4.37
N GLY A 42 -12.00 14.43 -5.31
CA GLY A 42 -11.50 14.25 -6.66
C GLY A 42 -11.31 12.81 -7.10
N TYR A 43 -11.13 11.87 -6.18
CA TYR A 43 -10.97 10.47 -6.58
C TYR A 43 -12.31 9.78 -6.80
N ASN A 44 -13.27 10.05 -5.95
CA ASN A 44 -14.64 9.57 -6.12
C ASN A 44 -14.76 8.06 -6.33
N PHE A 45 -14.03 7.29 -5.54
CA PHE A 45 -14.15 5.84 -5.59
C PHE A 45 -15.57 5.41 -5.22
N ALA A 46 -16.08 4.40 -5.91
CA ALA A 46 -17.43 3.94 -5.71
C ALA A 46 -17.67 3.39 -4.29
N ASN A 47 -16.64 2.76 -3.71
CA ASN A 47 -16.72 2.21 -2.37
C ASN A 47 -15.30 1.95 -1.88
N ALA A 48 -15.18 1.49 -0.63
CA ALA A 48 -13.89 1.22 -0.02
C ALA A 48 -13.11 0.16 -0.77
N GLN A 49 -13.78 -0.89 -1.24
CA GLN A 49 -13.11 -1.96 -1.95
C GLN A 49 -12.51 -1.47 -3.26
N ALA A 50 -13.24 -0.62 -3.98
CA ALA A 50 -12.73 -0.03 -5.21
C ALA A 50 -11.48 0.81 -4.96
N ALA A 51 -11.47 1.56 -3.87
CA ALA A 51 -10.30 2.36 -3.50
C ALA A 51 -9.10 1.47 -3.19
N LEU A 52 -9.31 0.41 -2.44
CA LEU A 52 -8.24 -0.52 -2.09
C LEU A 52 -7.72 -1.26 -3.32
N ASP A 53 -8.62 -1.69 -4.20
CA ASP A 53 -8.21 -2.37 -5.42
C ASP A 53 -7.33 -1.46 -6.27
N TYR A 54 -7.68 -0.20 -6.36
CA TYR A 54 -6.89 0.75 -7.12
C TYR A 54 -5.50 0.94 -6.50
N GLY A 55 -5.46 1.15 -5.19
CA GLY A 55 -4.19 1.34 -4.49
C GLY A 55 -3.29 0.12 -4.58
N ASN A 56 -3.86 -1.06 -4.38
CA ASN A 56 -3.09 -2.31 -4.49
C ASN A 56 -2.61 -2.55 -5.91
N GLY A 57 -3.41 -2.14 -6.89
CA GLY A 57 -2.99 -2.20 -8.28
C GLY A 57 -1.78 -1.33 -8.57
N LEU A 58 -1.73 -0.13 -7.97
CA LEU A 58 -0.55 0.72 -8.09
C LEU A 58 0.66 0.03 -7.46
N CYS A 59 0.50 -0.57 -6.30
CA CYS A 59 1.59 -1.29 -5.64
C CYS A 59 2.12 -2.44 -6.51
N ASP A 60 1.22 -3.18 -7.13
CA ASP A 60 1.61 -4.28 -8.01
C ASP A 60 2.45 -3.77 -9.18
N ARG A 61 2.03 -2.67 -9.78
CA ARG A 61 2.75 -2.10 -10.90
C ARG A 61 4.11 -1.56 -10.49
N ILE A 62 4.22 -0.99 -9.29
CA ILE A 62 5.51 -0.55 -8.78
C ILE A 62 6.45 -1.74 -8.62
N SER A 63 5.95 -2.84 -8.09
CA SER A 63 6.76 -4.04 -7.94
C SER A 63 7.19 -4.63 -9.29
N GLN A 64 6.45 -4.35 -10.34
CA GLN A 64 6.78 -4.76 -11.70
C GLN A 64 7.67 -3.75 -12.40
N LYS A 65 8.19 -2.76 -11.67
CA LYS A 65 9.11 -1.74 -12.18
C LYS A 65 8.46 -0.72 -13.11
N THR A 66 7.15 -0.57 -13.02
CA THR A 66 6.49 0.50 -13.76
C THR A 66 6.99 1.85 -13.24
N SER A 67 7.34 2.75 -14.12
CA SER A 67 7.93 4.02 -13.72
C SER A 67 6.91 4.97 -13.14
N TYR A 68 7.39 5.94 -12.36
CA TYR A 68 6.53 6.99 -11.83
C TYR A 68 5.79 7.70 -12.96
N ALA A 69 6.48 7.99 -14.07
CA ALA A 69 5.88 8.68 -15.19
C ALA A 69 4.68 7.92 -15.76
N ASP A 70 4.82 6.61 -15.89
CA ASP A 70 3.75 5.78 -16.42
C ASP A 70 2.58 5.69 -15.44
N LEU A 71 2.89 5.56 -14.15
CA LEU A 71 1.85 5.53 -13.14
C LEU A 71 1.10 6.85 -13.08
N ALA A 72 1.83 7.95 -13.12
CA ALA A 72 1.21 9.27 -13.12
C ALA A 72 0.32 9.46 -14.33
N SER A 73 0.77 9.01 -15.50
CA SER A 73 -0.02 9.09 -16.72
C SER A 73 -1.33 8.29 -16.59
N SER A 74 -1.26 7.11 -16.01
CA SER A 74 -2.46 6.29 -15.79
C SER A 74 -3.44 6.98 -14.86
N ILE A 75 -2.95 7.54 -13.77
CA ILE A 75 -3.80 8.23 -12.80
C ILE A 75 -4.43 9.46 -13.45
N ARG A 76 -3.64 10.21 -14.20
CA ARG A 76 -4.15 11.37 -14.92
C ARG A 76 -5.33 11.00 -15.81
N SER A 77 -5.18 9.90 -16.49
CA SER A 77 -6.24 9.41 -17.39
C SER A 77 -7.43 8.87 -16.60
N ASP A 78 -7.18 8.06 -15.58
CA ASP A 78 -8.25 7.39 -14.83
C ASP A 78 -9.14 8.39 -14.10
N PHE A 79 -8.56 9.48 -13.60
CA PHE A 79 -9.32 10.48 -12.85
C PHE A 79 -9.56 11.74 -13.65
N ASN A 80 -9.17 11.74 -14.91
CA ASN A 80 -9.36 12.88 -15.82
C ASN A 80 -8.89 14.17 -15.16
N THR A 81 -7.66 14.19 -14.68
CA THR A 81 -7.12 15.31 -13.95
C THR A 81 -5.75 15.70 -14.50
N THR A 82 -5.42 16.98 -14.40
CA THR A 82 -4.08 17.48 -14.68
C THR A 82 -3.41 17.98 -13.42
N ASP A 83 -4.04 17.80 -12.27
CA ASP A 83 -3.50 18.25 -10.99
C ASP A 83 -2.41 17.28 -10.54
N GLU A 84 -1.16 17.68 -10.70
CA GLU A 84 -0.02 16.85 -10.32
C GLU A 84 -0.01 16.53 -8.83
N PHE A 85 -0.52 17.42 -8.00
CA PHE A 85 -0.56 17.15 -6.58
C PHE A 85 -1.55 16.03 -6.27
N GLN A 86 -2.69 16.03 -6.94
CA GLN A 86 -3.68 14.97 -6.78
C GLN A 86 -3.11 13.63 -7.21
N ILE A 87 -2.36 13.63 -8.30
CA ILE A 87 -1.73 12.42 -8.83
C ILE A 87 -0.69 11.88 -7.86
N SER A 88 0.23 12.76 -7.43
CA SER A 88 1.32 12.34 -6.55
C SER A 88 0.81 11.96 -5.16
N TYR A 89 -0.26 12.60 -4.71
CA TYR A 89 -0.84 12.29 -3.41
C TYR A 89 -1.35 10.85 -3.38
N LEU A 90 -2.07 10.44 -4.42
CA LEU A 90 -2.60 9.08 -4.50
C LEU A 90 -1.46 8.06 -4.53
N LEU A 91 -0.45 8.30 -5.35
CA LEU A 91 0.71 7.42 -5.41
C LEU A 91 1.42 7.33 -4.06
N SER A 92 1.58 8.47 -3.40
CA SER A 92 2.24 8.50 -2.10
C SER A 92 1.43 7.75 -1.05
N GLN A 93 0.12 7.94 -1.03
CA GLN A 93 -0.72 7.26 -0.05
C GLN A 93 -0.71 5.76 -0.26
N ALA A 94 -0.84 5.32 -1.51
CA ALA A 94 -0.79 3.89 -1.80
C ALA A 94 0.54 3.29 -1.34
N THR A 95 1.65 3.94 -1.68
CA THR A 95 2.96 3.40 -1.32
C THR A 95 3.20 3.40 0.17
N GLN A 96 2.87 4.49 0.83
CA GLN A 96 3.15 4.62 2.26
C GLN A 96 2.29 3.70 3.11
N GLU A 97 1.03 3.52 2.73
CA GLU A 97 0.09 2.78 3.56
C GLU A 97 -0.06 1.33 3.13
N LEU A 98 -0.03 1.05 1.83
CA LEU A 98 -0.30 -0.29 1.34
C LEU A 98 0.94 -1.08 0.98
N CYS A 99 2.01 -0.42 0.55
CA CYS A 99 3.23 -1.11 0.16
C CYS A 99 4.48 -0.30 0.47
N PRO A 100 4.73 -0.04 1.76
CA PRO A 100 5.88 0.81 2.14
C PRO A 100 7.22 0.26 1.68
N ALA A 101 7.34 -1.04 1.49
CA ALA A 101 8.58 -1.62 0.99
C ALA A 101 8.91 -1.16 -0.43
N GLN A 102 7.95 -0.61 -1.16
CA GLN A 102 8.13 -0.17 -2.54
C GLN A 102 8.50 1.31 -2.66
N ILE A 103 8.60 2.03 -1.53
CA ILE A 103 8.85 3.47 -1.57
C ILE A 103 10.12 3.81 -2.34
N TRP A 104 11.19 3.07 -2.10
CA TRP A 104 12.46 3.35 -2.78
C TRP A 104 12.38 3.09 -4.27
N GLN A 105 11.69 2.02 -4.66
CA GLN A 105 11.51 1.72 -6.07
C GLN A 105 10.76 2.86 -6.77
N LEU A 106 9.72 3.35 -6.14
CA LEU A 106 8.94 4.45 -6.70
C LEU A 106 9.79 5.71 -6.82
N ARG A 107 10.51 6.07 -5.76
CA ARG A 107 11.34 7.26 -5.75
C ARG A 107 12.43 7.22 -6.80
N GLN A 108 13.06 6.08 -6.96
CA GLN A 108 14.10 5.94 -7.97
C GLN A 108 13.54 6.13 -9.37
N SER A 109 12.35 5.61 -9.62
CA SER A 109 11.74 5.77 -10.93
C SER A 109 11.23 7.18 -11.16
N ALA A 110 11.04 7.95 -10.10
CA ALA A 110 10.58 9.33 -10.21
C ALA A 110 11.72 10.32 -10.50
N ALA A 111 12.96 9.87 -10.38
CA ALA A 111 14.10 10.75 -10.63
C ALA A 111 14.03 11.26 -12.06
N GLY A 112 14.09 12.58 -12.22
CA GLY A 112 14.02 13.18 -13.53
C GLY A 112 12.61 13.33 -14.10
N TYR A 113 11.59 12.96 -13.35
CA TYR A 113 10.21 13.11 -13.79
C TYR A 113 9.90 14.59 -14.00
N ARG A 114 9.23 14.89 -15.11
CA ARG A 114 8.78 16.23 -15.42
C ARG A 114 7.30 16.23 -15.68
N VAL A 115 6.62 17.25 -15.17
CA VAL A 115 5.20 17.43 -15.43
C VAL A 115 5.00 17.68 -16.92
N PRO A 116 4.05 16.98 -17.55
CA PRO A 116 3.77 17.21 -18.97
C PRO A 116 3.35 18.65 -19.23
N ALA A 117 3.75 19.16 -20.36
CA ALA A 117 3.46 20.53 -20.74
C ALA A 117 1.96 20.72 -21.05
#